data_cf609e7597b138e98dda66d1d1dd686b
#
_entry.id   cf609e7597b138e98dda66d1d1dd686b
#
_cell.length_a   1.000
_cell.length_b   1.000
_cell.length_c   1.000
_cell.angle_alpha   90.00
_cell.angle_beta   90.00
_cell.angle_gamma   90.00
#
_symmetry.space_group_name_H-M   'P 1'
#
loop_
_entity.id
_entity.type
_entity.pdbx_description
1 polymer ?
#
loop_
_entity_poly.entity_id
_entity_poly.type
_entity_poly.pdbx_seq_one_letter_code
_entity_poly.pdbx_strand_id
1 'polypeptide(L)' 'MNSDQFRRYLAKQGTTFEPGKGGHLLCRRDGKTSVLPQHGGAKQLGTGLMRKIKKDLGLE' A
#
# COMPACT_ATOMS: atom_id res chain seq x y z
N MET A 1 5.07 -1.27 -10.71
CA MET A 1 5.64 -0.52 -9.56
C MET A 1 6.19 -1.49 -8.52
N ASN A 2 7.29 -1.14 -7.88
CA ASN A 2 7.72 -1.85 -6.68
C ASN A 2 7.02 -1.27 -5.46
N SER A 3 7.25 -1.87 -4.27
CA SER A 3 6.54 -1.44 -3.07
C SER A 3 6.89 -0.01 -2.66
N ASP A 4 8.14 0.43 -2.85
CA ASP A 4 8.52 1.80 -2.53
C ASP A 4 7.82 2.82 -3.43
N GLN A 5 7.75 2.51 -4.71
CA GLN A 5 7.06 3.39 -5.67
C GLN A 5 5.57 3.47 -5.37
N PHE A 6 4.96 2.33 -5.08
CA PHE A 6 3.53 2.28 -4.78
C PHE A 6 3.21 2.99 -3.48
N ARG A 7 4.07 2.85 -2.46
CA ARG A 7 3.91 3.57 -1.20
C ARG A 7 3.93 5.09 -1.44
N ARG A 8 4.86 5.57 -2.26
CA ARG A 8 4.92 7.00 -2.59
C ARG A 8 3.66 7.47 -3.31
N TYR A 9 3.17 6.65 -4.23
CA TYR A 9 1.92 6.96 -4.93
C TYR A 9 0.77 7.08 -3.92
N LEU A 10 0.62 6.11 -3.03
CA LEU A 10 -0.44 6.13 -2.03
C LEU A 10 -0.32 7.34 -1.09
N ALA A 11 0.91 7.70 -0.71
CA ALA A 11 1.13 8.87 0.14
C ALA A 11 0.61 10.14 -0.51
N LYS A 12 0.80 10.29 -1.82
CA LYS A 12 0.28 11.45 -2.55
C LYS A 12 -1.25 11.47 -2.58
N GLN A 13 -1.88 10.32 -2.39
CA GLN A 13 -3.34 10.21 -2.35
C GLN A 13 -3.90 10.40 -0.93
N GLY A 14 -3.08 10.82 0.01
CA GLY A 14 -3.52 11.07 1.38
C GLY A 14 -3.48 9.84 2.28
N THR A 15 -2.74 8.82 1.92
CA THR A 15 -2.61 7.60 2.72
C THR A 15 -1.52 7.78 3.77
N THR A 16 -1.78 7.34 5.00
CA THR A 16 -0.79 7.26 6.07
C THR A 16 -0.40 5.80 6.28
N PHE A 17 0.77 5.59 6.90
CA PHE A 17 1.34 4.26 7.06
C PHE A 17 1.79 4.04 8.49
N GLU A 18 1.59 2.80 8.97
CA GLU A 18 2.05 2.38 10.29
C GLU A 18 2.73 1.01 10.16
N PRO A 19 3.75 0.71 10.98
CA PRO A 19 4.35 -0.62 10.98
C PRO A 19 3.32 -1.67 11.37
N GLY A 20 3.20 -2.71 10.55
CA GLY A 20 2.35 -3.85 10.85
C GLY A 20 3.18 -5.05 11.24
N LYS A 21 2.54 -6.20 11.37
CA LYS A 21 3.22 -7.45 11.69
C LYS A 21 3.97 -7.99 10.48
N GLY A 22 5.12 -8.61 10.74
CA GLY A 22 5.82 -9.40 9.74
C GLY A 22 6.30 -8.64 8.52
N GLY A 23 6.78 -7.42 8.67
CA GLY A 23 7.30 -6.65 7.54
C GLY A 23 6.23 -6.08 6.61
N HIS A 24 4.98 -6.03 7.08
CA HIS A 24 3.91 -5.39 6.33
C HIS A 24 3.66 -3.97 6.83
N LEU A 25 3.16 -3.10 5.98
CA LEU A 25 2.73 -1.77 6.37
C LEU A 25 1.21 -1.72 6.43
N LEU A 26 0.68 -1.17 7.51
CA LEU A 26 -0.73 -0.86 7.59
C LEU A 26 -0.97 0.48 6.92
N CYS A 27 -1.83 0.51 5.93
CA CYS A 27 -2.18 1.71 5.18
C CYS A 27 -3.54 2.20 5.65
N ARG A 28 -3.66 3.50 5.85
CA ARG A 28 -4.92 4.09 6.28
C ARG A 28 -5.22 5.34 5.46
N ARG A 29 -6.42 5.43 4.93
CA ARG A 29 -6.85 6.57 4.15
C ARG A 29 -8.36 6.78 4.37
N ASP A 30 -8.72 7.97 4.88
CA ASP A 30 -10.12 8.37 5.03
C ASP A 30 -10.98 7.33 5.76
N GLY A 31 -10.43 6.78 6.86
CA GLY A 31 -11.12 5.76 7.66
C GLY A 31 -11.06 4.35 7.09
N LYS A 32 -10.47 4.17 5.91
CA LYS A 32 -10.30 2.86 5.28
C LYS A 32 -8.89 2.36 5.49
N THR A 33 -8.74 1.05 5.55
CA THR A 33 -7.43 0.43 5.81
C THR A 33 -7.10 -0.65 4.79
N SER A 34 -5.80 -0.86 4.58
CA SER A 34 -5.29 -1.95 3.78
C SER A 34 -3.90 -2.32 4.26
N VAL A 35 -3.32 -3.38 3.71
CA VAL A 35 -1.99 -3.85 4.08
C VAL A 35 -1.13 -3.90 2.84
N LEU A 36 0.05 -3.27 2.92
CA LEU A 36 1.04 -3.29 1.85
C LEU A 36 2.19 -4.20 2.24
N PRO A 37 2.38 -5.35 1.57
CA PRO A 37 3.53 -6.21 1.86
C PRO A 37 4.83 -5.51 1.47
N GLN A 38 5.83 -5.57 2.36
CA GLN A 38 7.16 -5.02 2.09
C GLN A 38 8.17 -6.14 1.92
N HIS A 39 8.17 -6.74 0.75
CA HIS A 39 9.13 -7.79 0.41
C HIS A 39 10.22 -7.21 -0.47
N GLY A 40 11.23 -6.57 0.16
CA GLY A 40 12.34 -6.00 -0.59
C GLY A 40 11.88 -4.90 -1.55
N GLY A 41 12.36 -3.68 -1.36
CA GLY A 41 11.88 -2.51 -2.08
C GLY A 41 11.93 -2.59 -3.60
N ALA A 42 12.80 -3.45 -4.16
CA ALA A 42 12.98 -3.52 -5.61
C ALA A 42 12.05 -4.51 -6.30
N LYS A 43 11.30 -5.33 -5.55
CA LYS A 43 10.44 -6.35 -6.14
C LYS A 43 9.16 -5.73 -6.68
N GLN A 44 8.79 -6.11 -7.90
CA GLN A 44 7.57 -5.60 -8.52
C GLN A 44 6.33 -6.15 -7.83
N LEU A 45 5.35 -5.29 -7.62
CA LEU A 45 4.05 -5.70 -7.09
C LEU A 45 3.15 -6.16 -8.22
N GLY A 46 2.36 -7.20 -7.96
CA GLY A 46 1.38 -7.65 -8.93
C GLY A 46 0.26 -6.64 -9.11
N THR A 47 -0.26 -6.55 -10.32
CA THR A 47 -1.35 -5.63 -10.66
C THR A 47 -2.58 -5.89 -9.79
N GLY A 48 -2.92 -7.16 -9.56
CA GLY A 48 -4.07 -7.52 -8.74
C GLY A 48 -3.94 -7.04 -7.30
N LEU A 49 -2.74 -7.15 -6.73
CA LEU A 49 -2.50 -6.68 -5.37
C LEU A 49 -2.64 -5.16 -5.29
N MET A 50 -2.06 -4.44 -6.24
CA MET A 50 -2.16 -2.97 -6.25
C MET A 50 -3.62 -2.52 -6.37
N ARG A 51 -4.41 -3.18 -7.22
CA ARG A 51 -5.82 -2.84 -7.38
C ARG A 51 -6.62 -3.14 -6.12
N LYS A 52 -6.31 -4.25 -5.45
CA LYS A 52 -6.98 -4.59 -4.19
C LYS A 52 -6.73 -3.51 -3.14
N ILE A 53 -5.47 -3.08 -3.01
CA ILE A 53 -5.12 -2.03 -2.04
C ILE A 53 -5.83 -0.72 -2.38
N LYS A 54 -5.86 -0.34 -3.64
CA LYS A 54 -6.58 0.86 -4.08
C LYS A 54 -8.07 0.79 -3.75
N LYS A 55 -8.70 -0.36 -3.98
CA LYS A 55 -10.11 -0.55 -3.63
C LYS A 55 -10.32 -0.45 -2.13
N ASP A 56 -9.46 -1.10 -1.34
CA ASP A 56 -9.56 -1.07 0.11
C ASP A 56 -9.47 0.36 0.64
N LEU A 57 -8.71 1.22 -0.01
CA LEU A 57 -8.48 2.59 0.42
C LEU A 57 -9.42 3.61 -0.25
N GLY A 58 -10.34 3.14 -1.05
CA GLY A 58 -11.30 4.01 -1.71
C GLY A 58 -10.76 4.77 -2.91
N LEU A 59 -9.66 4.31 -3.51
CA LEU A 59 -9.05 4.93 -4.69
C LEU A 59 -9.58 4.37 -6.00
N GLU A 60 -10.36 3.31 -5.94
CA GLU A 60 -11.03 2.71 -7.11
C GLU A 60 -12.46 2.34 -6.75
#